data_f820f5f393594aa23c89368c5dd0650f
#
_entry.id   f820f5f393594aa23c89368c5dd0650f
#
_cell.length_a   1.000
_cell.length_b   1.000
_cell.length_c   1.000
_cell.angle_alpha   90.00
_cell.angle_beta   90.00
_cell.angle_gamma   90.00
#
_symmetry.space_group_name_H-M   'P 1'
#
loop_
_entity.id
_entity.type
_entity.pdbx_description
1 polymer ?
#
loop_
_entity_poly.entity_id
_entity_poly.type
_entity_poly.pdbx_seq_one_letter_code
_entity_poly.pdbx_strand_id
1 'polypeptide(L)'
;VCSTWGNFHYKTFDGDIFYFPGVCNYIFTSNCKSPYEDFNIQIRRTMAQNATVITHVIMKVEGAVIELTRGSVHLDGKLVHMPYSHMGVLMEQSNNYIKVSAKIGVTFLWNEEDALLVELDKKYANQTCGLCGDFNGIPLYSEFVSGKTTLTHVQYGNKHKMDGPMEQCADPIPSAVPVNCSSEFATICQTVLTSKAFTSCNALVNVQDYIETCIQDLCHCDSSMADFCMCNTFAEYSRQCAHAGGQPLNWRTSELC
;
A
#
# COMPACT_ATOMS: atom_id res chain seq x y z
N VAL A 1 7.79 -2.72 6.97
CA VAL A 1 6.75 -1.80 6.46
C VAL A 1 6.17 -2.35 5.18
N CYS A 2 4.86 -2.43 5.09
CA CYS A 2 4.12 -2.74 3.88
C CYS A 2 3.30 -1.53 3.48
N SER A 3 3.17 -1.27 2.18
CA SER A 3 2.41 -0.12 1.69
C SER A 3 1.67 -0.40 0.39
N THR A 4 0.69 0.43 0.12
CA THR A 4 -0.02 0.49 -1.17
C THR A 4 -0.26 1.95 -1.53
N TRP A 5 -0.17 2.28 -2.80
CA TRP A 5 -0.32 3.66 -3.28
C TRP A 5 -0.70 3.72 -4.76
N GLY A 6 -1.14 4.89 -5.19
CA GLY A 6 -1.32 5.24 -6.60
C GLY A 6 -2.18 4.26 -7.36
N ASN A 7 -1.74 3.94 -8.55
CA ASN A 7 -2.44 3.05 -9.48
C ASN A 7 -2.18 1.58 -9.16
N PHE A 8 -2.76 1.07 -8.06
CA PHE A 8 -2.72 -0.33 -7.66
C PHE A 8 -1.31 -0.89 -7.36
N HIS A 9 -0.40 -0.06 -6.84
CA HIS A 9 0.91 -0.53 -6.40
C HIS A 9 0.86 -1.06 -4.97
N TYR A 10 1.58 -2.14 -4.75
CA TYR A 10 1.76 -2.78 -3.45
C TYR A 10 3.25 -3.04 -3.20
N LYS A 11 3.71 -2.79 -1.99
CA LYS A 11 5.04 -3.17 -1.53
C LYS A 11 4.92 -4.07 -0.31
N THR A 12 5.45 -5.29 -0.40
CA THR A 12 5.42 -6.26 0.70
C THR A 12 6.35 -5.86 1.85
N PHE A 13 6.22 -6.51 3.01
CA PHE A 13 7.16 -6.34 4.12
C PHE A 13 8.61 -6.66 3.73
N ASP A 14 8.80 -7.56 2.80
CA ASP A 14 10.13 -8.01 2.35
C ASP A 14 10.70 -7.16 1.21
N GLY A 15 9.93 -6.18 0.71
CA GLY A 15 10.39 -5.17 -0.22
C GLY A 15 9.98 -5.37 -1.68
N ASP A 16 9.20 -6.40 -1.99
CA ASP A 16 8.71 -6.63 -3.36
C ASP A 16 7.65 -5.62 -3.73
N ILE A 17 7.79 -4.99 -4.88
CA ILE A 17 6.80 -4.09 -5.46
C ILE A 17 6.07 -4.81 -6.59
N PHE A 18 4.75 -4.80 -6.56
CA PHE A 18 3.93 -5.42 -7.59
C PHE A 18 2.68 -4.59 -7.89
N TYR A 19 2.14 -4.80 -9.07
CA TYR A 19 0.90 -4.20 -9.54
C TYR A 19 -0.24 -5.20 -9.45
N PHE A 20 -1.32 -4.82 -8.77
CA PHE A 20 -2.50 -5.67 -8.63
C PHE A 20 -3.78 -4.85 -8.74
N PRO A 21 -4.51 -4.89 -9.89
CA PRO A 21 -5.66 -4.03 -10.15
C PRO A 21 -6.98 -4.57 -9.57
N GLY A 22 -6.93 -5.24 -8.43
CA GLY A 22 -8.10 -5.77 -7.76
C GLY A 22 -8.95 -4.68 -7.09
N VAL A 23 -10.26 -4.75 -7.29
CA VAL A 23 -11.25 -3.81 -6.73
C VAL A 23 -12.21 -4.46 -5.73
N CYS A 24 -11.95 -5.69 -5.36
CA CYS A 24 -12.70 -6.43 -4.35
C CYS A 24 -12.17 -6.12 -2.94
N ASN A 25 -12.67 -6.83 -1.95
CA ASN A 25 -12.12 -6.78 -0.60
C ASN A 25 -10.97 -7.79 -0.47
N TYR A 26 -9.81 -7.35 0.00
CA TYR A 26 -8.63 -8.20 0.13
C TYR A 26 -8.02 -8.13 1.52
N ILE A 27 -7.48 -9.24 2.00
CA ILE A 27 -6.60 -9.22 3.17
C ILE A 27 -5.32 -8.49 2.79
N PHE A 28 -5.08 -7.34 3.42
CA PHE A 28 -3.85 -6.60 3.28
C PHE A 28 -2.73 -7.25 4.10
N THR A 29 -2.99 -7.48 5.38
CA THR A 29 -2.12 -8.28 6.26
C THR A 29 -2.89 -8.85 7.44
N SER A 30 -2.52 -10.05 7.85
CA SER A 30 -3.02 -10.70 9.07
C SER A 30 -1.95 -11.62 9.65
N ASN A 31 -2.00 -11.89 10.95
CA ASN A 31 -1.10 -12.89 11.56
C ASN A 31 -1.71 -14.29 11.47
N CYS A 32 -1.80 -14.83 10.27
CA CYS A 32 -2.50 -16.06 9.93
C CYS A 32 -1.83 -17.37 10.39
N LYS A 33 -0.56 -17.31 10.78
CA LYS A 33 0.23 -18.50 11.18
C LYS A 33 0.32 -18.67 12.70
N SER A 34 -0.34 -17.81 13.46
CA SER A 34 -0.46 -17.89 14.91
C SER A 34 -1.75 -18.64 15.30
N PRO A 35 -1.81 -19.33 16.48
CA PRO A 35 -3.04 -19.95 16.98
C PRO A 35 -4.17 -18.94 17.20
N TYR A 36 -3.84 -17.70 17.46
CA TYR A 36 -4.78 -16.60 17.64
C TYR A 36 -4.50 -15.49 16.65
N GLU A 37 -5.55 -14.99 16.02
CA GLU A 37 -5.46 -13.86 15.11
C GLU A 37 -5.48 -12.55 15.92
N ASP A 38 -4.29 -11.99 16.20
CA ASP A 38 -4.16 -10.73 16.93
C ASP A 38 -4.61 -9.54 16.10
N PHE A 39 -4.42 -9.60 14.79
CA PHE A 39 -4.85 -8.58 13.86
C PHE A 39 -5.20 -9.14 12.48
N ASN A 40 -6.12 -8.46 11.81
CA ASN A 40 -6.48 -8.68 10.41
C ASN A 40 -6.88 -7.34 9.80
N ILE A 41 -6.18 -6.93 8.74
CA ILE A 41 -6.43 -5.66 8.04
C ILE A 41 -6.87 -5.99 6.62
N GLN A 42 -8.06 -5.52 6.26
CA GLN A 42 -8.64 -5.70 4.93
C GLN A 42 -8.87 -4.34 4.28
N ILE A 43 -8.65 -4.28 2.99
CA ILE A 43 -8.81 -3.06 2.21
C ILE A 43 -9.67 -3.30 0.98
N ARG A 44 -10.40 -2.26 0.56
CA ARG A 44 -11.10 -2.19 -0.71
C ARG A 44 -10.69 -0.92 -1.45
N ARG A 45 -10.27 -1.10 -2.69
CA ARG A 45 -9.87 -0.01 -3.57
C ARG A 45 -10.84 0.07 -4.75
N THR A 46 -11.18 1.27 -5.19
CA THR A 46 -12.03 1.48 -6.36
C THR A 46 -11.40 2.46 -7.32
N MET A 47 -11.84 2.40 -8.58
CA MET A 47 -11.53 3.42 -9.59
C MET A 47 -12.51 4.58 -9.45
N ALA A 48 -12.01 5.76 -9.12
CA ALA A 48 -12.72 7.03 -9.28
C ALA A 48 -12.27 7.67 -10.60
N GLN A 49 -13.02 8.64 -11.11
CA GLN A 49 -12.89 9.19 -12.49
C GLN A 49 -11.47 9.26 -13.07
N ASN A 50 -10.49 9.79 -12.35
CA ASN A 50 -9.11 9.94 -12.80
C ASN A 50 -8.08 9.42 -11.77
N ALA A 51 -8.51 8.57 -10.84
CA ALA A 51 -7.67 8.09 -9.75
C ALA A 51 -8.17 6.75 -9.20
N THR A 52 -7.32 6.02 -8.50
CA THR A 52 -7.75 4.92 -7.64
C THR A 52 -7.76 5.40 -6.19
N VAL A 53 -8.76 5.00 -5.43
CA VAL A 53 -8.88 5.38 -4.03
C VAL A 53 -9.18 4.15 -3.17
N ILE A 54 -8.67 4.16 -1.94
CA ILE A 54 -9.06 3.20 -0.92
C ILE A 54 -10.34 3.73 -0.29
N THR A 55 -11.45 3.03 -0.49
CA THR A 55 -12.76 3.46 -0.01
C THR A 55 -13.12 2.91 1.34
N HIS A 56 -12.54 1.79 1.71
CA HIS A 56 -12.91 1.06 2.90
C HIS A 56 -11.71 0.31 3.47
N VAL A 57 -11.51 0.44 4.77
CA VAL A 57 -10.53 -0.33 5.53
C VAL A 57 -11.23 -0.94 6.74
N ILE A 58 -11.08 -2.24 6.92
CA ILE A 58 -11.55 -2.95 8.11
C ILE A 58 -10.33 -3.49 8.84
N MET A 59 -10.17 -3.09 10.09
CA MET A 59 -9.14 -3.61 10.98
C MET A 59 -9.76 -4.36 12.14
N LYS A 60 -9.35 -5.59 12.31
CA LYS A 60 -9.61 -6.36 13.51
C LYS A 60 -8.33 -6.40 14.33
N VAL A 61 -8.36 -5.82 15.51
CA VAL A 61 -7.19 -5.67 16.38
C VAL A 61 -7.59 -6.01 17.81
N GLU A 62 -7.00 -7.06 18.38
CA GLU A 62 -7.29 -7.53 19.75
C GLU A 62 -8.80 -7.72 20.02
N GLY A 63 -9.54 -8.18 19.04
CA GLY A 63 -10.98 -8.41 19.14
C GLY A 63 -11.85 -7.18 18.87
N ALA A 64 -11.31 -5.99 18.80
CA ALA A 64 -12.02 -4.79 18.37
C ALA A 64 -12.07 -4.71 16.84
N VAL A 65 -13.20 -4.29 16.28
CA VAL A 65 -13.37 -4.06 14.84
C VAL A 65 -13.41 -2.56 14.57
N ILE A 66 -12.42 -2.09 13.82
CA ILE A 66 -12.29 -0.69 13.39
C ILE A 66 -12.64 -0.62 11.91
N GLU A 67 -13.65 0.15 11.56
CA GLU A 67 -14.01 0.43 10.18
C GLU A 67 -13.68 1.88 9.84
N LEU A 68 -12.86 2.05 8.81
CA LEU A 68 -12.44 3.35 8.31
C LEU A 68 -13.03 3.57 6.92
N THR A 69 -13.75 4.66 6.79
CA THR A 69 -14.15 5.22 5.50
C THR A 69 -13.72 6.67 5.44
N ARG A 70 -13.73 7.26 4.27
CA ARG A 70 -13.38 8.67 4.14
C ARG A 70 -14.28 9.53 5.02
N GLY A 71 -13.69 10.20 6.00
CA GLY A 71 -14.38 11.10 6.93
C GLY A 71 -15.11 10.43 8.10
N SER A 72 -15.03 9.10 8.26
CA SER A 72 -15.67 8.45 9.42
C SER A 72 -14.87 7.26 9.96
N VAL A 73 -14.93 7.09 11.27
CA VAL A 73 -14.31 5.97 11.99
C VAL A 73 -15.37 5.33 12.88
N HIS A 74 -15.52 4.02 12.75
CA HIS A 74 -16.42 3.23 13.60
C HIS A 74 -15.60 2.21 14.39
N LEU A 75 -15.89 2.10 15.68
CA LEU A 75 -15.36 1.06 16.57
C LEU A 75 -16.50 0.17 17.01
N ASP A 76 -16.42 -1.12 16.71
CA ASP A 76 -17.47 -2.10 16.98
C ASP A 76 -18.89 -1.62 16.55
N GLY A 77 -18.94 -1.00 15.36
CA GLY A 77 -20.17 -0.48 14.77
C GLY A 77 -20.64 0.89 15.29
N LYS A 78 -19.92 1.50 16.22
CA LYS A 78 -20.26 2.83 16.78
C LYS A 78 -19.34 3.91 16.23
N LEU A 79 -19.91 5.00 15.74
CA LEU A 79 -19.16 6.17 15.30
C LEU A 79 -18.36 6.74 16.48
N VAL A 80 -17.06 6.95 16.26
CA VAL A 80 -16.15 7.57 17.23
C VAL A 80 -15.49 8.79 16.62
N HIS A 81 -15.10 9.74 17.48
CA HIS A 81 -14.39 10.95 17.08
C HIS A 81 -12.94 10.87 17.53
N MET A 82 -12.03 11.18 16.63
CA MET A 82 -10.60 11.21 16.92
C MET A 82 -10.20 12.52 17.62
N PRO A 83 -9.21 12.51 18.53
CA PRO A 83 -8.46 11.35 18.98
C PRO A 83 -9.30 10.42 19.88
N TYR A 84 -9.14 9.13 19.72
CA TYR A 84 -9.87 8.12 20.48
C TYR A 84 -8.93 7.00 20.92
N SER A 85 -9.04 6.58 22.18
CA SER A 85 -8.23 5.50 22.72
C SER A 85 -9.12 4.46 23.41
N HIS A 86 -8.91 3.19 23.09
CA HIS A 86 -9.66 2.07 23.68
C HIS A 86 -8.81 0.79 23.67
N MET A 87 -8.67 0.14 24.83
CA MET A 87 -8.04 -1.18 24.99
C MET A 87 -6.68 -1.33 24.27
N GLY A 88 -5.80 -0.35 24.44
CA GLY A 88 -4.47 -0.40 23.82
C GLY A 88 -4.39 0.01 22.35
N VAL A 89 -5.48 0.53 21.81
CA VAL A 89 -5.53 1.08 20.46
C VAL A 89 -5.77 2.58 20.54
N LEU A 90 -4.89 3.36 19.90
CA LEU A 90 -5.01 4.81 19.79
C LEU A 90 -5.26 5.18 18.33
N MET A 91 -6.32 5.94 18.09
CA MET A 91 -6.69 6.47 16.78
C MET A 91 -6.53 7.99 16.79
N GLU A 92 -5.73 8.51 15.88
CA GLU A 92 -5.42 9.94 15.77
C GLU A 92 -5.58 10.41 14.33
N GLN A 93 -5.98 11.65 14.18
CA GLN A 93 -5.92 12.33 12.89
C GLN A 93 -4.88 13.44 12.98
N SER A 94 -3.90 13.40 12.10
CA SER A 94 -2.84 14.39 12.01
C SER A 94 -2.71 14.85 10.57
N ASN A 95 -2.95 16.15 10.33
CA ASN A 95 -2.96 16.73 9.00
C ASN A 95 -3.89 15.95 8.04
N ASN A 96 -3.29 15.24 7.08
CA ASN A 96 -4.02 14.48 6.06
C ASN A 96 -3.97 12.98 6.29
N TYR A 97 -3.64 12.50 7.50
CA TYR A 97 -3.51 11.08 7.80
C TYR A 97 -4.35 10.66 8.99
N ILE A 98 -4.95 9.49 8.87
CA ILE A 98 -5.45 8.73 10.01
C ILE A 98 -4.36 7.77 10.44
N LYS A 99 -3.97 7.84 11.72
CA LYS A 99 -3.02 6.91 12.34
C LYS A 99 -3.72 6.05 13.37
N VAL A 100 -3.52 4.75 13.27
CA VAL A 100 -3.96 3.78 14.27
C VAL A 100 -2.73 3.08 14.84
N SER A 101 -2.53 3.21 16.15
CA SER A 101 -1.40 2.60 16.86
C SER A 101 -1.94 1.59 17.87
N ALA A 102 -1.55 0.34 17.76
CA ALA A 102 -1.93 -0.72 18.70
C ALA A 102 -0.72 -1.20 19.50
N LYS A 103 -0.91 -1.39 20.80
CA LYS A 103 0.14 -1.87 21.72
C LYS A 103 0.69 -3.24 21.35
N ILE A 104 -0.07 -4.04 20.62
CA ILE A 104 0.42 -5.34 20.11
C ILE A 104 1.53 -5.21 19.07
N GLY A 105 1.87 -4.00 18.62
CA GLY A 105 2.93 -3.75 17.65
C GLY A 105 2.44 -3.60 16.22
N VAL A 106 1.26 -3.03 16.03
CA VAL A 106 0.70 -2.67 14.72
C VAL A 106 0.56 -1.16 14.65
N THR A 107 1.15 -0.55 13.64
CA THR A 107 0.96 0.86 13.30
C THR A 107 0.41 0.97 11.89
N PHE A 108 -0.66 1.71 11.73
CA PHE A 108 -1.38 1.91 10.49
C PHE A 108 -1.48 3.40 10.17
N LEU A 109 -1.21 3.76 8.92
CA LEU A 109 -1.33 5.12 8.40
C LEU A 109 -2.10 5.10 7.08
N TRP A 110 -3.10 5.95 6.95
CA TRP A 110 -3.89 6.11 5.73
C TRP A 110 -4.13 7.59 5.43
N ASN A 111 -3.89 8.00 4.19
CA ASN A 111 -4.13 9.38 3.75
C ASN A 111 -5.59 9.67 3.35
N GLU A 112 -6.51 8.75 3.62
CA GLU A 112 -7.92 8.80 3.22
C GLU A 112 -8.16 8.86 1.69
N GLU A 113 -7.12 8.60 0.91
CA GLU A 113 -7.17 8.57 -0.56
C GLU A 113 -6.55 7.27 -1.08
N ASP A 114 -5.40 7.36 -1.73
CA ASP A 114 -4.76 6.26 -2.45
C ASP A 114 -3.75 5.47 -1.64
N ALA A 115 -3.20 6.03 -0.57
CA ALA A 115 -2.02 5.52 0.10
C ALA A 115 -2.27 5.06 1.53
N LEU A 116 -1.76 3.88 1.83
CA LEU A 116 -1.86 3.22 3.11
C LEU A 116 -0.54 2.52 3.44
N LEU A 117 -0.13 2.58 4.70
CA LEU A 117 1.09 1.97 5.19
C LEU A 117 0.81 1.23 6.50
N VAL A 118 1.37 0.03 6.62
CA VAL A 118 1.35 -0.76 7.86
C VAL A 118 2.78 -1.10 8.27
N GLU A 119 3.10 -0.82 9.52
CA GLU A 119 4.32 -1.26 10.18
C GLU A 119 3.99 -2.27 11.26
N LEU A 120 4.69 -3.38 11.25
CA LEU A 120 4.57 -4.44 12.26
C LEU A 120 5.83 -4.57 13.09
N ASP A 121 5.65 -4.90 14.36
CA ASP A 121 6.75 -5.33 15.23
C ASP A 121 7.41 -6.60 14.66
N LYS A 122 8.71 -6.72 14.83
CA LYS A 122 9.51 -7.87 14.36
C LYS A 122 9.06 -9.21 14.92
N LYS A 123 8.34 -9.23 16.03
CA LYS A 123 7.77 -10.46 16.59
C LYS A 123 6.81 -11.18 15.64
N TYR A 124 6.25 -10.46 14.66
CA TYR A 124 5.37 -11.02 13.63
C TYR A 124 6.12 -11.56 12.40
N ALA A 125 7.44 -11.50 12.41
CA ALA A 125 8.25 -12.03 11.31
C ALA A 125 7.88 -13.50 11.01
N ASN A 126 7.71 -13.80 9.73
CA ASN A 126 7.30 -15.11 9.22
C ASN A 126 5.94 -15.62 9.72
N GLN A 127 5.07 -14.75 10.25
CA GLN A 127 3.76 -15.12 10.79
C GLN A 127 2.59 -14.49 10.03
N THR A 128 2.85 -13.76 8.95
CA THR A 128 1.83 -12.98 8.27
C THR A 128 1.42 -13.57 6.93
N CYS A 129 0.20 -13.22 6.53
CA CYS A 129 -0.38 -13.49 5.21
C CYS A 129 -1.08 -12.25 4.70
N GLY A 130 -1.41 -12.24 3.41
CA GLY A 130 -2.12 -11.18 2.74
C GLY A 130 -1.28 -10.56 1.62
N LEU A 131 -1.75 -9.44 1.07
CA LEU A 131 -1.05 -8.71 0.01
C LEU A 131 0.35 -8.25 0.43
N CYS A 132 0.58 -8.06 1.73
CA CYS A 132 1.87 -7.67 2.30
C CYS A 132 2.92 -8.78 2.38
N GLY A 133 2.55 -10.04 2.10
CA GLY A 133 3.46 -11.17 2.16
C GLY A 133 3.68 -11.74 3.55
N ASP A 134 4.65 -12.63 3.66
CA ASP A 134 4.88 -13.45 4.86
C ASP A 134 5.87 -12.86 5.86
N PHE A 135 6.50 -11.73 5.56
CA PHE A 135 7.45 -11.04 6.44
C PHE A 135 8.61 -11.94 6.87
N ASN A 136 9.17 -12.71 5.95
CA ASN A 136 10.26 -13.66 6.22
C ASN A 136 11.67 -13.10 5.96
N GLY A 137 11.79 -11.87 5.46
CA GLY A 137 13.05 -11.20 5.14
C GLY A 137 13.64 -11.61 3.79
N ILE A 138 12.93 -12.41 2.99
CA ILE A 138 13.40 -12.90 1.69
C ILE A 138 12.51 -12.32 0.60
N PRO A 139 12.94 -11.32 -0.17
CA PRO A 139 12.16 -10.78 -1.27
C PRO A 139 12.02 -11.78 -2.43
N LEU A 140 10.95 -11.66 -3.20
CA LEU A 140 10.65 -12.26 -4.50
C LEU A 140 10.21 -13.71 -4.55
N TYR A 141 10.59 -14.62 -3.66
CA TYR A 141 10.35 -16.03 -3.91
C TYR A 141 9.24 -16.66 -3.08
N SER A 142 9.05 -16.23 -1.85
CA SER A 142 8.11 -16.90 -0.96
C SER A 142 6.66 -16.48 -1.19
N GLU A 143 6.43 -15.24 -1.55
CA GLU A 143 5.09 -14.69 -1.80
C GLU A 143 4.49 -15.22 -3.10
N PHE A 144 5.28 -15.29 -4.15
CA PHE A 144 4.82 -15.67 -5.49
C PHE A 144 4.99 -17.14 -5.83
N VAL A 145 5.41 -17.97 -4.88
CA VAL A 145 5.55 -19.42 -5.06
C VAL A 145 4.44 -20.16 -4.34
N SER A 146 3.72 -21.00 -5.07
CA SER A 146 2.72 -21.92 -4.51
C SER A 146 3.09 -23.35 -4.90
N GLY A 147 3.69 -24.07 -3.96
CA GLY A 147 4.22 -25.40 -4.23
C GLY A 147 5.39 -25.35 -5.23
N LYS A 148 5.21 -25.95 -6.43
CA LYS A 148 6.21 -25.93 -7.51
C LYS A 148 5.91 -24.88 -8.59
N THR A 149 4.87 -24.07 -8.43
CA THR A 149 4.37 -23.13 -9.45
C THR A 149 4.59 -21.70 -9.02
N THR A 150 5.16 -20.88 -9.90
CA THR A 150 5.25 -19.44 -9.71
C THR A 150 3.93 -18.78 -10.10
N LEU A 151 3.37 -17.98 -9.21
CA LEU A 151 2.15 -17.22 -9.45
C LEU A 151 2.46 -15.90 -10.15
N THR A 152 1.54 -15.45 -11.01
CA THR A 152 1.55 -14.06 -11.46
C THR A 152 1.10 -13.15 -10.31
N HIS A 153 1.40 -11.83 -10.41
CA HIS A 153 0.96 -10.84 -9.42
C HIS A 153 -0.58 -10.82 -9.26
N VAL A 154 -1.29 -11.00 -10.36
CA VAL A 154 -2.76 -11.07 -10.34
C VAL A 154 -3.26 -12.33 -9.63
N GLN A 155 -2.67 -13.48 -9.92
CA GLN A 155 -3.00 -14.74 -9.24
C GLN A 155 -2.68 -14.65 -7.75
N TYR A 156 -1.55 -14.08 -7.39
CA TYR A 156 -1.17 -13.85 -6.00
C TYR A 156 -2.18 -12.96 -5.28
N GLY A 157 -2.52 -11.81 -5.87
CA GLY A 157 -3.50 -10.90 -5.28
C GLY A 157 -4.88 -11.53 -5.10
N ASN A 158 -5.36 -12.27 -6.10
CA ASN A 158 -6.67 -12.92 -6.06
C ASN A 158 -6.80 -13.98 -4.95
N LYS A 159 -5.69 -14.59 -4.53
CA LYS A 159 -5.70 -15.54 -3.39
C LYS A 159 -6.10 -14.89 -2.07
N HIS A 160 -5.99 -13.59 -1.95
CA HIS A 160 -6.27 -12.83 -0.71
C HIS A 160 -7.65 -12.17 -0.70
N LYS A 161 -8.49 -12.51 -1.66
CA LYS A 161 -9.87 -12.01 -1.77
C LYS A 161 -10.73 -12.50 -0.61
N MET A 162 -11.48 -11.57 -0.01
CA MET A 162 -12.34 -11.80 1.16
C MET A 162 -13.75 -11.25 0.99
N ASP A 163 -14.32 -11.43 -0.20
CA ASP A 163 -15.73 -11.07 -0.40
C ASP A 163 -16.65 -12.04 0.34
N GLY A 164 -17.74 -11.50 0.86
CA GLY A 164 -18.78 -12.30 1.47
C GLY A 164 -19.49 -13.21 0.45
N PRO A 165 -20.17 -14.26 0.90
CA PRO A 165 -20.80 -15.25 0.00
C PRO A 165 -21.91 -14.65 -0.87
N MET A 166 -22.43 -13.49 -0.51
CA MET A 166 -23.47 -12.76 -1.26
C MET A 166 -22.89 -11.65 -2.15
N GLU A 167 -21.59 -11.38 -2.05
CA GLU A 167 -20.92 -10.36 -2.86
C GLU A 167 -20.35 -11.00 -4.12
N GLN A 168 -20.74 -10.48 -5.26
CA GLN A 168 -20.14 -10.84 -6.54
C GLN A 168 -19.15 -9.75 -6.95
N CYS A 169 -17.88 -10.03 -6.84
CA CYS A 169 -16.82 -9.16 -7.30
C CYS A 169 -15.94 -9.90 -8.29
N ALA A 170 -15.77 -9.36 -9.49
CA ALA A 170 -14.98 -9.98 -10.54
C ALA A 170 -13.49 -9.83 -10.26
N ASP A 171 -12.74 -10.93 -10.44
CA ASP A 171 -11.29 -10.90 -10.39
C ASP A 171 -10.71 -10.10 -11.57
N PRO A 172 -9.61 -9.34 -11.36
CA PRO A 172 -8.94 -8.67 -12.44
C PRO A 172 -8.36 -9.67 -13.43
N ILE A 173 -8.38 -9.30 -14.71
CA ILE A 173 -7.80 -10.11 -15.79
C ILE A 173 -6.37 -9.61 -16.03
N PRO A 174 -5.36 -10.52 -16.13
CA PRO A 174 -4.02 -10.12 -16.50
C PRO A 174 -4.04 -9.41 -17.86
N SER A 175 -3.63 -8.15 -17.90
CA SER A 175 -3.48 -7.42 -19.16
C SER A 175 -2.10 -7.70 -19.76
N ALA A 176 -2.05 -7.76 -21.10
CA ALA A 176 -0.78 -7.84 -21.79
C ALA A 176 0.05 -6.56 -21.51
N VAL A 177 1.29 -6.75 -21.08
CA VAL A 177 2.20 -5.64 -20.83
C VAL A 177 2.60 -5.01 -22.17
N PRO A 178 2.38 -3.69 -22.39
CA PRO A 178 2.92 -3.02 -23.55
C PRO A 178 4.44 -3.10 -23.59
N VAL A 179 5.00 -3.46 -24.73
CA VAL A 179 6.42 -3.85 -24.85
C VAL A 179 7.38 -2.66 -25.02
N ASN A 180 6.88 -1.46 -25.33
CA ASN A 180 7.73 -0.31 -25.62
C ASN A 180 7.28 0.94 -24.89
N CYS A 181 8.05 1.32 -23.87
CA CYS A 181 7.92 2.62 -23.21
C CYS A 181 8.87 3.65 -23.83
N SER A 182 8.45 4.91 -23.84
CA SER A 182 9.27 6.02 -24.29
C SER A 182 10.49 6.21 -23.36
N SER A 183 11.67 6.42 -23.92
CA SER A 183 12.87 6.75 -23.16
C SER A 183 12.75 8.08 -22.37
N GLU A 184 11.86 8.94 -22.77
CA GLU A 184 11.56 10.20 -22.07
C GLU A 184 11.03 9.96 -20.67
N PHE A 185 10.21 8.92 -20.47
CA PHE A 185 9.67 8.55 -19.15
C PHE A 185 10.77 8.15 -18.17
N ALA A 186 11.77 7.39 -18.64
CA ALA A 186 12.91 7.04 -17.82
C ALA A 186 13.69 8.28 -17.36
N THR A 187 13.85 9.26 -18.24
CA THR A 187 14.53 10.52 -17.93
C THR A 187 13.79 11.31 -16.88
N ILE A 188 12.48 11.47 -16.98
CA ILE A 188 11.65 12.20 -16.01
C ILE A 188 11.72 11.54 -14.64
N CYS A 189 11.45 10.23 -14.58
CA CYS A 189 11.45 9.47 -13.33
C CYS A 189 12.80 9.54 -12.61
N GLN A 190 13.88 9.33 -13.35
CA GLN A 190 15.23 9.36 -12.79
C GLN A 190 15.62 10.77 -12.35
N THR A 191 15.34 11.79 -13.14
CA THR A 191 15.68 13.19 -12.81
C THR A 191 15.00 13.64 -11.51
N VAL A 192 13.74 13.37 -11.34
CA VAL A 192 12.99 13.78 -10.14
C VAL A 192 13.45 12.99 -8.91
N LEU A 193 13.48 11.68 -8.97
CA LEU A 193 13.78 10.82 -7.82
C LEU A 193 15.26 10.87 -7.38
N THR A 194 16.16 11.30 -8.23
CA THR A 194 17.58 11.53 -7.89
C THR A 194 17.92 13.02 -7.71
N SER A 195 16.94 13.88 -7.71
CA SER A 195 17.13 15.32 -7.51
C SER A 195 17.63 15.65 -6.09
N LYS A 196 18.03 16.91 -5.88
CA LYS A 196 18.49 17.40 -4.58
C LYS A 196 17.43 17.24 -3.49
N ALA A 197 16.14 17.26 -3.85
CA ALA A 197 15.04 17.07 -2.91
C ALA A 197 15.08 15.71 -2.21
N PHE A 198 15.64 14.69 -2.85
CA PHE A 198 15.70 13.31 -2.34
C PHE A 198 17.12 12.85 -1.98
N THR A 199 18.09 13.73 -1.86
CA THR A 199 19.47 13.33 -1.56
C THR A 199 19.59 12.52 -0.26
N SER A 200 18.88 12.92 0.80
CA SER A 200 18.86 12.19 2.06
C SER A 200 18.13 10.85 1.97
N CYS A 201 17.33 10.66 0.95
CA CYS A 201 16.50 9.48 0.75
C CYS A 201 17.22 8.36 0.01
N ASN A 202 18.07 8.70 -0.95
CA ASN A 202 18.67 7.75 -1.88
C ASN A 202 19.59 6.73 -1.20
N ALA A 203 20.11 7.06 -0.02
CA ALA A 203 20.90 6.14 0.81
C ALA A 203 20.05 5.26 1.75
N LEU A 204 18.80 5.63 1.99
CA LEU A 204 17.90 4.98 2.96
C LEU A 204 16.87 4.08 2.30
N VAL A 205 16.42 4.44 1.11
CA VAL A 205 15.39 3.71 0.35
C VAL A 205 15.92 3.45 -1.04
N ASN A 206 15.76 2.24 -1.54
CA ASN A 206 16.20 1.88 -2.88
C ASN A 206 15.43 2.69 -3.94
N VAL A 207 16.07 3.70 -4.49
CA VAL A 207 15.47 4.60 -5.48
C VAL A 207 15.13 3.89 -6.79
N GLN A 208 15.88 2.86 -7.15
CA GLN A 208 15.69 2.15 -8.41
C GLN A 208 14.32 1.50 -8.51
N ASP A 209 13.82 0.91 -7.42
CA ASP A 209 12.49 0.31 -7.37
C ASP A 209 11.39 1.33 -7.71
N TYR A 210 11.53 2.56 -7.24
CA TYR A 210 10.57 3.64 -7.49
C TYR A 210 10.74 4.27 -8.87
N ILE A 211 11.96 4.32 -9.40
CA ILE A 211 12.22 4.72 -10.79
C ILE A 211 11.51 3.76 -11.74
N GLU A 212 11.70 2.46 -11.57
CA GLU A 212 11.06 1.44 -12.38
C GLU A 212 9.55 1.47 -12.29
N THR A 213 9.01 1.64 -11.09
CA THR A 213 7.56 1.79 -10.87
C THR A 213 7.02 3.05 -11.55
N CYS A 214 7.72 4.18 -11.45
CA CYS A 214 7.38 5.43 -12.13
C CYS A 214 7.34 5.27 -13.65
N ILE A 215 8.34 4.61 -14.22
CA ILE A 215 8.40 4.34 -15.67
C ILE A 215 7.20 3.47 -16.10
N GLN A 216 6.92 2.43 -15.37
CA GLN A 216 5.76 1.56 -15.64
C GLN A 216 4.45 2.33 -15.54
N ASP A 217 4.30 3.21 -14.55
CA ASP A 217 3.12 4.06 -14.41
C ASP A 217 2.91 4.94 -15.64
N LEU A 218 3.95 5.63 -16.10
CA LEU A 218 3.87 6.48 -17.27
C LEU A 218 3.59 5.70 -18.57
N CYS A 219 4.07 4.46 -18.65
CA CYS A 219 3.82 3.58 -19.79
C CYS A 219 2.38 3.10 -19.90
N HIS A 220 1.74 2.82 -18.77
CA HIS A 220 0.43 2.17 -18.70
C HIS A 220 -0.68 3.12 -18.31
N CYS A 221 -0.35 4.34 -17.92
CA CYS A 221 -1.32 5.32 -17.51
C CYS A 221 -1.99 5.98 -18.71
N ASP A 222 -3.29 6.13 -18.64
CA ASP A 222 -4.00 6.96 -19.59
C ASP A 222 -3.48 8.42 -19.47
N SER A 223 -3.38 9.12 -20.58
CA SER A 223 -2.92 10.51 -20.61
C SER A 223 -3.70 11.45 -19.67
N SER A 224 -4.95 11.15 -19.41
CA SER A 224 -5.78 11.87 -18.44
C SER A 224 -5.40 11.62 -16.98
N MET A 225 -4.65 10.56 -16.69
CA MET A 225 -4.20 10.16 -15.35
C MET A 225 -2.68 10.30 -15.16
N ALA A 226 -1.94 10.81 -16.13
CA ALA A 226 -0.49 10.82 -16.11
C ALA A 226 0.08 11.50 -14.85
N ASP A 227 -0.46 12.64 -14.46
CA ASP A 227 -0.04 13.35 -13.25
C ASP A 227 -0.35 12.52 -12.00
N PHE A 228 -1.53 11.94 -11.89
CA PHE A 228 -1.89 11.07 -10.77
C PHE A 228 -0.91 9.90 -10.66
N CYS A 229 -0.63 9.18 -11.74
CA CYS A 229 0.23 8.00 -11.73
C CYS A 229 1.66 8.34 -11.28
N MET A 230 2.25 9.35 -11.88
CA MET A 230 3.63 9.76 -11.61
C MET A 230 3.78 10.41 -10.23
N CYS A 231 2.91 11.35 -9.91
CA CYS A 231 3.00 12.14 -8.68
C CYS A 231 2.78 11.31 -7.43
N ASN A 232 1.91 10.30 -7.48
CA ASN A 232 1.69 9.42 -6.34
C ASN A 232 2.88 8.51 -6.06
N THR A 233 3.63 8.08 -7.07
CA THR A 233 4.86 7.32 -6.85
C THR A 233 5.97 8.20 -6.27
N PHE A 234 6.10 9.45 -6.69
CA PHE A 234 7.02 10.41 -6.07
C PHE A 234 6.63 10.69 -4.61
N ALA A 235 5.35 10.88 -4.35
CA ALA A 235 4.84 11.08 -2.99
C ALA A 235 5.09 9.85 -2.10
N GLU A 236 4.93 8.66 -2.63
CA GLU A 236 5.23 7.42 -1.88
C GLU A 236 6.72 7.30 -1.55
N TYR A 237 7.59 7.59 -2.48
CA TYR A 237 9.04 7.62 -2.21
C TYR A 237 9.39 8.62 -1.10
N SER A 238 8.76 9.78 -1.11
CA SER A 238 8.89 10.79 -0.06
C SER A 238 8.44 10.25 1.31
N ARG A 239 7.29 9.55 1.37
CA ARG A 239 6.79 8.94 2.62
C ARG A 239 7.71 7.83 3.13
N GLN A 240 8.18 6.95 2.26
CA GLN A 240 9.12 5.89 2.63
C GLN A 240 10.45 6.47 3.14
N CYS A 241 10.94 7.53 2.51
CA CYS A 241 12.12 8.25 2.95
C CYS A 241 11.94 8.83 4.37
N ALA A 242 10.86 9.54 4.60
CA ALA A 242 10.55 10.13 5.90
C ALA A 242 10.42 9.04 6.98
N HIS A 243 9.76 7.93 6.66
CA HIS A 243 9.62 6.78 7.56
C HIS A 243 10.97 6.12 7.89
N ALA A 244 11.90 6.09 6.94
CA ALA A 244 13.26 5.57 7.13
C ALA A 244 14.20 6.56 7.86
N GLY A 245 13.71 7.72 8.28
CA GLY A 245 14.49 8.74 8.98
C GLY A 245 15.16 9.78 8.07
N GLY A 246 14.86 9.78 6.79
CA GLY A 246 15.30 10.80 5.84
C GLY A 246 14.48 12.08 5.92
N GLN A 247 14.95 13.11 5.24
CA GLN A 247 14.29 14.40 5.16
C GLN A 247 14.10 14.78 3.69
N PRO A 248 13.03 14.31 3.04
CA PRO A 248 12.72 14.72 1.69
C PRO A 248 12.35 16.21 1.68
N LEU A 249 12.93 16.96 0.75
CA LEU A 249 12.61 18.38 0.55
C LEU A 249 11.40 18.49 -0.38
N ASN A 250 10.96 19.74 -0.60
CA ASN A 250 9.88 19.99 -1.55
C ASN A 250 10.34 19.72 -2.99
N TRP A 251 9.77 18.71 -3.60
CA TRP A 251 10.04 18.31 -4.97
C TRP A 251 8.95 18.77 -5.96
N ARG A 252 7.82 19.26 -5.44
CA ARG A 252 6.72 19.77 -6.26
C ARG A 252 7.07 21.15 -6.82
N THR A 253 6.71 21.37 -8.07
CA THR A 253 6.86 22.67 -8.73
C THR A 253 5.56 23.05 -9.43
N SER A 254 5.45 24.27 -9.97
CA SER A 254 4.29 24.68 -10.75
C SER A 254 4.08 23.87 -12.04
N GLU A 255 5.13 23.18 -12.50
CA GLU A 255 5.13 22.37 -13.72
C GLU A 255 5.10 20.86 -13.43
N LEU A 256 5.33 20.47 -12.17
CA LEU A 256 5.41 19.09 -11.74
C LEU A 256 4.55 18.87 -10.49
N CYS A 257 3.45 18.15 -10.68
CA CYS A 257 2.57 17.82 -9.55
C CYS A 257 2.11 19.06 -8.77
#